data_19000c4cd708efc3414e8fd162818259
#
_entry.id   19000c4cd708efc3414e8fd162818259
#
_cell.length_a   1.000
_cell.length_b   1.000
_cell.length_c   1.000
_cell.angle_alpha   90.00
_cell.angle_beta   90.00
_cell.angle_gamma   90.00
#
_symmetry.space_group_name_H-M   'P 1'
#
loop_
_entity.id
_entity.type
_entity.pdbx_description
1 polymer ?
#
loop_
_entity_poly.entity_id
_entity_poly.type
_entity_poly.pdbx_seq_one_letter_code
_entity_poly.pdbx_strand_id
1 'polypeptide(L)'
;MTPAAFYKIKEPTRWAIAPDVFSYSSLNAIKRCPLQWQLTHSKYGDDEQLFPFRPSPSSVEGDIIHTVLERLFRALSLQRLPKLGSPDFRECIQHVNAKKTVEDLVKKHEERIAAHPRGNGFRLRLTSQQLTNKIIRIFRQQYSQVVENGLDLSSIQKLACQNIESEETLDPSFLLNKYGLLNEYKLKHPNIPFVGILDFVCLDSEQTVIVDFKTGKQDEDHLRQLLYYAILWWRVSGQVPNRIEVRYLGNVASFFPTKLDLESAEEEMKNEVASAFRALSEKPAQPSLGSHCSLCDVRQFCDTYWGEREKVPLDSIDGTAVVDLEVVVSVHASDYGFDATIPGGENACIVFEPGTGCIYGPFASGEHLRILSALRKHETGEVELKPWSEVFRV
;
A
#
# COMPACT_ATOMS: atom_id res chain seq x y z
N MET A 1 -20.93 -3.63 -3.72
CA MET A 1 -20.93 -5.00 -4.30
C MET A 1 -21.05 -6.00 -3.15
N THR A 2 -21.96 -6.97 -3.22
CA THR A 2 -22.04 -8.04 -2.23
C THR A 2 -20.92 -9.06 -2.42
N PRO A 3 -20.50 -9.82 -1.39
CA PRO A 3 -19.49 -10.87 -1.55
C PRO A 3 -19.85 -11.86 -2.64
N ALA A 4 -21.09 -12.32 -2.69
CA ALA A 4 -21.55 -13.29 -3.71
C ALA A 4 -21.46 -12.75 -5.15
N ALA A 5 -21.66 -11.45 -5.36
CA ALA A 5 -21.47 -10.81 -6.67
C ALA A 5 -19.98 -10.63 -7.00
N PHE A 6 -19.17 -10.33 -6.00
CA PHE A 6 -17.71 -10.18 -6.17
C PHE A 6 -17.05 -11.46 -6.70
N TYR A 7 -17.40 -12.62 -6.13
CA TYR A 7 -16.84 -13.91 -6.54
C TYR A 7 -17.34 -14.44 -7.91
N LYS A 8 -18.27 -13.73 -8.54
CA LYS A 8 -18.75 -14.01 -9.90
C LYS A 8 -18.16 -13.13 -10.98
N ILE A 9 -17.29 -12.18 -10.62
CA ILE A 9 -16.61 -11.33 -11.59
C ILE A 9 -15.63 -12.16 -12.41
N LYS A 10 -15.72 -12.08 -13.74
CA LYS A 10 -14.84 -12.79 -14.66
C LYS A 10 -13.80 -11.88 -15.30
N GLU A 11 -14.19 -10.68 -15.71
CA GLU A 11 -13.33 -9.74 -16.42
C GLU A 11 -13.73 -8.29 -16.12
N PRO A 12 -12.87 -7.31 -16.41
CA PRO A 12 -13.25 -5.90 -16.35
C PRO A 12 -14.33 -5.54 -17.37
N THR A 13 -15.31 -4.74 -16.96
CA THR A 13 -16.25 -4.10 -17.88
C THR A 13 -15.60 -2.96 -18.65
N ARG A 14 -14.62 -2.29 -18.02
CA ARG A 14 -13.79 -1.26 -18.66
C ARG A 14 -12.35 -1.36 -18.18
N TRP A 15 -11.44 -1.62 -19.12
CA TRP A 15 -10.01 -1.67 -18.85
C TRP A 15 -9.45 -0.30 -18.47
N ALA A 16 -8.54 -0.31 -17.49
CA ALA A 16 -7.80 0.89 -17.13
C ALA A 16 -6.89 1.33 -18.28
N ILE A 17 -6.75 2.63 -18.42
CA ILE A 17 -5.76 3.28 -19.30
C ILE A 17 -4.62 3.84 -18.46
N ALA A 18 -3.51 4.16 -19.08
CA ALA A 18 -2.41 4.83 -18.41
C ALA A 18 -2.90 6.14 -17.75
N PRO A 19 -2.48 6.46 -16.53
CA PRO A 19 -2.86 7.69 -15.87
C PRO A 19 -2.16 8.88 -16.53
N ASP A 20 -2.76 10.07 -16.41
CA ASP A 20 -2.16 11.31 -16.92
C ASP A 20 -0.83 11.66 -16.21
N VAL A 21 -0.66 11.20 -14.97
CA VAL A 21 0.50 11.47 -14.11
C VAL A 21 0.84 10.25 -13.28
N PHE A 22 2.11 9.90 -13.22
CA PHE A 22 2.61 8.78 -12.41
C PHE A 22 3.16 9.25 -11.07
N SER A 23 3.10 8.39 -10.07
CA SER A 23 3.88 8.48 -8.84
C SER A 23 4.95 7.38 -8.81
N TYR A 24 5.91 7.48 -7.89
CA TYR A 24 6.92 6.43 -7.70
C TYR A 24 6.29 5.05 -7.46
N SER A 25 5.29 4.99 -6.59
CA SER A 25 4.58 3.74 -6.29
C SER A 25 3.83 3.17 -7.49
N SER A 26 3.23 4.02 -8.34
CA SER A 26 2.54 3.56 -9.55
C SER A 26 3.52 3.04 -10.60
N LEU A 27 4.68 3.69 -10.80
CA LEU A 27 5.73 3.21 -11.70
C LEU A 27 6.26 1.84 -11.23
N ASN A 28 6.56 1.68 -9.94
CA ASN A 28 7.01 0.41 -9.39
C ASN A 28 5.96 -0.71 -9.53
N ALA A 29 4.69 -0.38 -9.34
CA ALA A 29 3.61 -1.35 -9.52
C ALA A 29 3.51 -1.82 -10.99
N ILE A 30 3.59 -0.89 -11.95
CA ILE A 30 3.58 -1.20 -13.39
C ILE A 30 4.82 -1.98 -13.79
N LYS A 31 6.00 -1.58 -13.34
CA LYS A 31 7.26 -2.27 -13.60
C LYS A 31 7.24 -3.72 -13.08
N ARG A 32 6.64 -3.94 -11.92
CA ARG A 32 6.47 -5.27 -11.34
C ARG A 32 5.55 -6.14 -12.18
N CYS A 33 4.37 -5.65 -12.56
CA CYS A 33 3.43 -6.34 -13.43
C CYS A 33 2.40 -5.36 -14.02
N PRO A 34 2.50 -5.02 -15.32
CA PRO A 34 1.54 -4.12 -15.98
C PRO A 34 0.11 -4.65 -15.92
N LEU A 35 -0.10 -5.95 -16.12
CA LEU A 35 -1.44 -6.56 -16.03
C LEU A 35 -2.04 -6.43 -14.63
N GLN A 36 -1.24 -6.67 -13.57
CA GLN A 36 -1.72 -6.49 -12.19
C GLN A 36 -2.20 -5.06 -11.97
N TRP A 37 -1.39 -4.07 -12.39
CA TRP A 37 -1.76 -2.66 -12.26
C TRP A 37 -3.04 -2.36 -13.04
N GLN A 38 -3.14 -2.81 -14.29
CA GLN A 38 -4.28 -2.56 -15.14
C GLN A 38 -5.57 -3.19 -14.58
N LEU A 39 -5.53 -4.45 -14.14
CA LEU A 39 -6.66 -5.12 -13.52
C LEU A 39 -7.14 -4.42 -12.25
N THR A 40 -6.20 -3.98 -11.38
CA THR A 40 -6.56 -3.31 -10.12
C THR A 40 -7.16 -1.92 -10.31
N HIS A 41 -6.87 -1.25 -11.43
CA HIS A 41 -7.39 0.08 -11.76
C HIS A 41 -8.54 0.05 -12.78
N SER A 42 -8.87 -1.12 -13.30
CA SER A 42 -10.02 -1.33 -14.19
C SER A 42 -11.35 -1.23 -13.45
N LYS A 43 -12.43 -1.09 -14.20
CA LYS A 43 -13.79 -1.01 -13.69
C LYS A 43 -14.52 -2.34 -13.89
N TYR A 44 -15.36 -2.70 -12.92
CA TYR A 44 -16.06 -3.98 -12.87
C TYR A 44 -17.54 -3.80 -12.56
N GLY A 45 -18.35 -4.65 -13.19
CA GLY A 45 -19.80 -4.65 -13.01
C GLY A 45 -20.50 -3.42 -13.58
N ASP A 46 -21.82 -3.41 -13.49
CA ASP A 46 -22.67 -2.35 -14.05
C ASP A 46 -22.44 -0.98 -13.33
N ASP A 47 -22.06 -1.02 -12.05
CA ASP A 47 -21.76 0.17 -11.24
C ASP A 47 -20.35 0.74 -11.50
N GLU A 48 -19.60 0.18 -12.42
CA GLU A 48 -18.23 0.61 -12.74
C GLU A 48 -17.30 0.78 -11.53
N GLN A 49 -17.36 -0.14 -10.56
CA GLN A 49 -16.55 -0.10 -9.35
C GLN A 49 -15.11 -0.57 -9.62
N LEU A 50 -14.16 -0.05 -8.85
CA LEU A 50 -12.80 -0.60 -8.83
C LEU A 50 -12.81 -1.99 -8.20
N PHE A 51 -11.84 -2.83 -8.60
CA PHE A 51 -11.66 -4.13 -7.97
C PHE A 51 -11.24 -3.93 -6.49
N PRO A 52 -11.97 -4.51 -5.53
CA PRO A 52 -11.66 -4.31 -4.12
C PRO A 52 -10.34 -5.00 -3.74
N PHE A 53 -9.38 -4.23 -3.22
CA PHE A 53 -8.14 -4.77 -2.68
C PHE A 53 -8.41 -5.59 -1.43
N ARG A 54 -7.65 -6.68 -1.27
CA ARG A 54 -7.68 -7.41 0.00
C ARG A 54 -7.11 -6.52 1.12
N PRO A 55 -7.83 -6.31 2.23
CA PRO A 55 -7.32 -5.55 3.35
C PRO A 55 -6.02 -6.18 3.88
N SER A 56 -4.97 -5.39 3.98
CA SER A 56 -3.67 -5.82 4.53
C SER A 56 -3.51 -5.30 5.95
N PRO A 57 -3.20 -6.17 6.95
CA PRO A 57 -2.92 -5.72 8.30
C PRO A 57 -1.82 -4.67 8.36
N SER A 58 -0.75 -4.82 7.57
CA SER A 58 0.36 -3.86 7.52
C SER A 58 -0.08 -2.49 6.99
N SER A 59 -0.95 -2.47 5.96
CA SER A 59 -1.47 -1.21 5.40
C SER A 59 -2.37 -0.50 6.39
N VAL A 60 -3.28 -1.22 7.04
CA VAL A 60 -4.20 -0.64 8.05
C VAL A 60 -3.43 -0.12 9.26
N GLU A 61 -2.47 -0.89 9.77
CA GLU A 61 -1.61 -0.46 10.87
C GLU A 61 -0.77 0.76 10.48
N GLY A 62 -0.27 0.81 9.24
CA GLY A 62 0.44 1.97 8.67
C GLY A 62 -0.43 3.22 8.64
N ASP A 63 -1.65 3.11 8.10
CA ASP A 63 -2.61 4.22 8.02
C ASP A 63 -2.97 4.78 9.41
N ILE A 64 -3.20 3.89 10.40
CA ILE A 64 -3.42 4.30 11.79
C ILE A 64 -2.21 5.06 12.35
N ILE A 65 -0.99 4.53 12.12
CA ILE A 65 0.25 5.15 12.61
C ILE A 65 0.42 6.54 12.00
N HIS A 66 0.31 6.67 10.67
CA HIS A 66 0.44 7.95 9.98
C HIS A 66 -0.60 8.96 10.45
N THR A 67 -1.88 8.57 10.52
CA THR A 67 -2.96 9.45 10.96
C THR A 67 -2.74 10.00 12.38
N VAL A 68 -2.26 9.17 13.31
CA VAL A 68 -2.04 9.61 14.71
C VAL A 68 -0.78 10.46 14.81
N LEU A 69 0.29 10.12 14.09
CA LEU A 69 1.52 10.94 14.04
C LEU A 69 1.22 12.33 13.47
N GLU A 70 0.49 12.42 12.37
CA GLU A 70 0.06 13.68 11.77
C GLU A 70 -0.70 14.55 12.80
N ARG A 71 -1.67 13.99 13.52
CA ARG A 71 -2.42 14.71 14.56
C ARG A 71 -1.53 15.19 15.70
N LEU A 72 -0.56 14.38 16.13
CA LEU A 72 0.39 14.74 17.17
C LEU A 72 1.30 15.90 16.73
N PHE A 73 1.88 15.80 15.54
CA PHE A 73 2.71 16.87 14.99
C PHE A 73 1.92 18.15 14.75
N ARG A 74 0.71 18.05 14.23
CA ARG A 74 -0.18 19.19 14.02
C ARG A 74 -0.55 19.89 15.33
N ALA A 75 -0.88 19.14 16.40
CA ALA A 75 -1.19 19.71 17.70
C ALA A 75 -0.02 20.48 18.30
N LEU A 76 1.22 19.95 18.13
CA LEU A 76 2.42 20.59 18.62
C LEU A 76 2.83 21.82 17.79
N SER A 77 2.67 21.78 16.49
CA SER A 77 2.97 22.91 15.61
C SER A 77 2.11 24.14 15.92
N LEU A 78 0.87 23.94 16.37
CA LEU A 78 -0.01 25.01 16.85
C LEU A 78 0.47 25.70 18.13
N GLN A 79 1.33 25.06 18.93
CA GLN A 79 1.83 25.55 20.23
C GLN A 79 3.35 25.89 20.21
N ARG A 80 3.93 26.21 19.06
CA ARG A 80 5.35 26.58 18.89
C ARG A 80 6.32 25.51 19.34
N LEU A 81 5.98 24.25 19.12
CA LEU A 81 6.78 23.06 19.44
C LEU A 81 7.47 23.13 20.79
N PRO A 82 6.76 22.84 21.85
CA PRO A 82 7.27 22.94 23.20
C PRO A 82 8.44 21.96 23.41
N LYS A 83 9.39 22.30 24.27
CA LYS A 83 10.51 21.41 24.62
C LYS A 83 10.00 20.04 25.04
N LEU A 84 10.67 18.97 24.52
CA LEU A 84 10.32 17.60 24.87
C LEU A 84 10.20 17.39 26.38
N GLY A 85 9.07 16.87 26.83
CA GLY A 85 8.80 16.62 28.26
C GLY A 85 8.38 17.85 29.08
N SER A 86 8.27 19.05 28.48
CA SER A 86 7.71 20.23 29.16
C SER A 86 6.22 20.05 29.51
N PRO A 87 5.65 20.87 30.40
CA PRO A 87 4.22 20.85 30.68
C PRO A 87 3.38 21.02 29.41
N ASP A 88 3.71 21.98 28.57
CA ASP A 88 3.00 22.27 27.33
C ASP A 88 3.06 21.09 26.35
N PHE A 89 4.22 20.42 26.25
CA PHE A 89 4.35 19.18 25.46
C PHE A 89 3.40 18.08 25.98
N ARG A 90 3.32 17.90 27.31
CA ARG A 90 2.44 16.88 27.89
C ARG A 90 0.98 17.22 27.66
N GLU A 91 0.61 18.48 27.77
CA GLU A 91 -0.77 18.96 27.52
C GLU A 91 -1.17 18.70 26.07
N CYS A 92 -0.31 18.99 25.08
CA CYS A 92 -0.56 18.67 23.68
C CYS A 92 -0.80 17.18 23.46
N ILE A 93 0.07 16.32 24.03
CA ILE A 93 -0.06 14.86 23.91
C ILE A 93 -1.36 14.37 24.56
N GLN A 94 -1.73 14.94 25.73
CA GLN A 94 -2.97 14.61 26.41
C GLN A 94 -4.19 15.07 25.60
N HIS A 95 -4.12 16.25 24.98
CA HIS A 95 -5.21 16.77 24.16
C HIS A 95 -5.51 15.87 22.95
N VAL A 96 -4.48 15.39 22.26
CA VAL A 96 -4.65 14.45 21.13
C VAL A 96 -5.20 13.11 21.59
N ASN A 97 -4.93 12.72 22.85
CA ASN A 97 -5.35 11.44 23.43
C ASN A 97 -5.08 10.27 22.46
N ALA A 98 -3.80 10.05 22.16
CA ALA A 98 -3.35 9.08 21.17
C ALA A 98 -3.96 7.67 21.37
N LYS A 99 -4.14 7.24 22.64
CA LYS A 99 -4.76 5.95 22.94
C LYS A 99 -6.20 5.88 22.43
N LYS A 100 -7.05 6.85 22.79
CA LYS A 100 -8.44 6.90 22.34
C LYS A 100 -8.53 7.04 20.82
N THR A 101 -7.67 7.87 20.24
CA THR A 101 -7.61 8.04 18.77
C THR A 101 -7.28 6.73 18.05
N VAL A 102 -6.33 5.94 18.58
CA VAL A 102 -6.02 4.61 18.03
C VAL A 102 -7.21 3.66 18.17
N GLU A 103 -7.85 3.61 19.34
CA GLU A 103 -9.03 2.76 19.56
C GLU A 103 -10.18 3.10 18.60
N ASP A 104 -10.47 4.38 18.40
CA ASP A 104 -11.51 4.86 17.48
C ASP A 104 -11.16 4.52 16.01
N LEU A 105 -9.89 4.68 15.60
CA LEU A 105 -9.44 4.33 14.26
C LEU A 105 -9.47 2.82 14.02
N VAL A 106 -9.01 2.01 14.97
CA VAL A 106 -9.08 0.53 14.88
C VAL A 106 -10.53 0.10 14.67
N LYS A 107 -11.45 0.58 15.50
CA LYS A 107 -12.87 0.28 15.39
C LYS A 107 -13.43 0.67 14.02
N LYS A 108 -13.13 1.87 13.53
CA LYS A 108 -13.56 2.36 12.22
C LYS A 108 -13.04 1.47 11.08
N HIS A 109 -11.77 1.03 11.15
CA HIS A 109 -11.21 0.13 10.17
C HIS A 109 -11.85 -1.25 10.22
N GLU A 110 -12.07 -1.82 11.41
CA GLU A 110 -12.73 -3.10 11.60
C GLU A 110 -14.16 -3.10 11.03
N GLU A 111 -14.95 -2.06 11.30
CA GLU A 111 -16.30 -1.89 10.73
C GLU A 111 -16.26 -1.80 9.20
N ARG A 112 -15.33 -1.03 8.63
CA ARG A 112 -15.15 -0.92 7.17
C ARG A 112 -14.75 -2.25 6.55
N ILE A 113 -13.86 -2.99 7.20
CA ILE A 113 -13.36 -4.28 6.70
C ILE A 113 -14.42 -5.37 6.84
N ALA A 114 -15.22 -5.37 7.90
CA ALA A 114 -16.34 -6.30 8.06
C ALA A 114 -17.38 -6.17 6.93
N ALA A 115 -17.56 -4.96 6.38
CA ALA A 115 -18.42 -4.70 5.23
C ALA A 115 -17.71 -4.95 3.87
N HIS A 116 -16.41 -5.22 3.86
CA HIS A 116 -15.63 -5.38 2.64
C HIS A 116 -15.78 -6.79 2.07
N PRO A 117 -15.99 -7.00 0.75
CA PRO A 117 -16.20 -8.32 0.15
C PRO A 117 -15.04 -9.30 0.39
N ARG A 118 -13.83 -8.78 0.61
CA ARG A 118 -12.60 -9.54 0.89
C ARG A 118 -12.10 -9.36 2.33
N GLY A 119 -12.97 -8.94 3.24
CA GLY A 119 -12.61 -8.68 4.65
C GLY A 119 -12.65 -9.92 5.54
N ASN A 120 -13.17 -11.02 5.03
CA ASN A 120 -13.30 -12.24 5.82
C ASN A 120 -11.94 -12.76 6.29
N GLY A 121 -11.84 -13.16 7.55
CA GLY A 121 -10.59 -13.63 8.16
C GLY A 121 -9.56 -12.53 8.44
N PHE A 122 -9.86 -11.25 8.17
CA PHE A 122 -8.94 -10.16 8.51
C PHE A 122 -8.75 -10.03 10.02
N ARG A 123 -7.48 -9.84 10.42
CA ARG A 123 -7.13 -9.51 11.80
C ARG A 123 -5.91 -8.60 11.81
N LEU A 124 -5.93 -7.58 12.64
CA LEU A 124 -4.74 -6.77 12.92
C LEU A 124 -3.69 -7.64 13.62
N ARG A 125 -2.42 -7.38 13.35
CA ARG A 125 -1.28 -8.06 14.00
C ARG A 125 -0.99 -7.49 15.36
N LEU A 126 -1.26 -6.17 15.55
CA LEU A 126 -0.99 -5.44 16.77
C LEU A 126 -2.31 -5.06 17.46
N THR A 127 -2.35 -5.19 18.76
CA THR A 127 -3.44 -4.65 19.58
C THR A 127 -3.41 -3.13 19.59
N SER A 128 -4.52 -2.46 19.92
CA SER A 128 -4.59 -1.00 20.07
C SER A 128 -3.53 -0.47 21.05
N GLN A 129 -3.23 -1.21 22.12
CA GLN A 129 -2.17 -0.84 23.06
C GLN A 129 -0.77 -0.93 22.45
N GLN A 130 -0.49 -1.99 21.68
CA GLN A 130 0.80 -2.14 20.99
C GLN A 130 0.99 -1.09 19.92
N LEU A 131 -0.07 -0.76 19.15
CA LEU A 131 -0.08 0.34 18.17
C LEU A 131 0.20 1.68 18.86
N THR A 132 -0.49 1.98 19.95
CA THR A 132 -0.27 3.20 20.73
C THR A 132 1.17 3.31 21.20
N ASN A 133 1.72 2.24 21.77
CA ASN A 133 3.11 2.23 22.25
C ASN A 133 4.13 2.44 21.10
N LYS A 134 3.87 1.79 19.95
CA LYS A 134 4.70 1.97 18.74
C LYS A 134 4.65 3.41 18.25
N ILE A 135 3.48 4.01 18.15
CA ILE A 135 3.29 5.40 17.72
C ILE A 135 4.02 6.37 18.66
N ILE A 136 3.84 6.24 19.97
CA ILE A 136 4.51 7.13 20.93
C ILE A 136 6.04 7.01 20.86
N ARG A 137 6.56 5.81 20.61
CA ARG A 137 8.01 5.61 20.42
C ARG A 137 8.51 6.32 19.16
N ILE A 138 7.84 6.12 18.01
CA ILE A 138 8.15 6.76 16.73
C ILE A 138 8.09 8.29 16.90
N PHE A 139 6.99 8.77 17.47
CA PHE A 139 6.77 10.19 17.69
C PHE A 139 7.88 10.83 18.52
N ARG A 140 8.25 10.24 19.67
CA ARG A 140 9.33 10.77 20.52
C ARG A 140 10.67 10.85 19.78
N GLN A 141 11.01 9.81 19.02
CA GLN A 141 12.25 9.78 18.26
C GLN A 141 12.26 10.86 17.18
N GLN A 142 11.19 10.99 16.41
CA GLN A 142 11.08 12.01 15.36
C GLN A 142 11.06 13.43 15.95
N TYR A 143 10.32 13.62 17.04
CA TYR A 143 10.20 14.91 17.69
C TYR A 143 11.54 15.39 18.28
N SER A 144 12.31 14.52 18.94
CA SER A 144 13.65 14.85 19.41
C SER A 144 14.55 15.35 18.28
N GLN A 145 14.54 14.66 17.14
CA GLN A 145 15.35 15.04 15.98
C GLN A 145 14.94 16.39 15.39
N VAL A 146 13.64 16.70 15.37
CA VAL A 146 13.13 18.00 14.91
C VAL A 146 13.55 19.13 15.85
N VAL A 147 13.47 18.91 17.18
CA VAL A 147 13.79 19.92 18.19
C VAL A 147 15.30 20.12 18.37
N GLU A 148 16.10 19.03 18.32
CA GLU A 148 17.56 19.08 18.48
C GLU A 148 18.26 19.77 17.30
N ASN A 149 17.68 19.72 16.10
CA ASN A 149 18.22 20.40 14.91
C ASN A 149 17.93 21.89 14.87
N GLY A 150 17.42 22.49 15.95
CA GLY A 150 17.30 23.94 16.12
C GLY A 150 16.36 24.63 15.12
N LEU A 151 15.41 23.90 14.53
CA LEU A 151 14.44 24.49 13.63
C LEU A 151 13.68 25.59 14.36
N ASP A 152 13.78 26.83 13.87
CA ASP A 152 12.94 27.94 14.37
C ASP A 152 11.49 27.73 13.92
N LEU A 153 10.77 27.07 14.80
CA LEU A 153 9.42 26.57 14.56
C LEU A 153 8.35 27.65 14.78
N SER A 154 8.76 28.88 15.10
CA SER A 154 7.84 30.03 15.19
C SER A 154 7.17 30.32 13.84
N SER A 155 7.80 29.89 12.75
CA SER A 155 7.34 30.05 11.37
C SER A 155 6.29 28.99 10.95
N ILE A 156 6.27 27.81 11.57
CA ILE A 156 5.38 26.67 11.20
C ILE A 156 3.90 26.96 11.54
N GLN A 157 3.65 27.89 12.45
CA GLN A 157 2.29 28.24 12.90
C GLN A 157 1.33 28.70 11.80
N LYS A 158 1.83 29.23 10.68
CA LYS A 158 0.98 29.76 9.60
C LYS A 158 0.53 28.69 8.60
N LEU A 159 1.28 27.60 8.41
CA LEU A 159 0.94 26.52 7.45
C LEU A 159 -0.18 25.60 7.93
N ALA A 160 -0.26 25.32 9.23
CA ALA A 160 -1.27 24.42 9.78
C ALA A 160 -2.70 24.99 9.76
N CYS A 161 -2.86 26.28 9.50
CA CYS A 161 -4.15 26.98 9.58
C CYS A 161 -4.68 27.48 8.22
N GLN A 162 -3.91 27.38 7.14
CA GLN A 162 -4.37 27.81 5.81
C GLN A 162 -4.51 26.57 4.91
N ASN A 163 -5.70 26.41 4.34
CA ASN A 163 -5.91 25.49 3.23
C ASN A 163 -4.94 25.90 2.11
N ILE A 164 -3.94 25.05 1.84
CA ILE A 164 -2.88 25.28 0.85
C ILE A 164 -3.42 25.35 -0.59
N GLU A 165 -4.71 25.13 -0.81
CA GLU A 165 -5.35 25.21 -2.13
C GLU A 165 -5.14 26.54 -2.88
N SER A 166 -4.75 27.62 -2.18
CA SER A 166 -4.46 28.93 -2.79
C SER A 166 -2.96 29.22 -3.00
N GLU A 167 -2.04 28.40 -2.52
CA GLU A 167 -0.58 28.61 -2.59
C GLU A 167 0.13 27.70 -3.62
N GLU A 168 -0.59 26.91 -4.44
CA GLU A 168 -0.01 26.04 -5.47
C GLU A 168 0.87 26.76 -6.52
N THR A 169 0.88 28.09 -6.53
CA THR A 169 1.65 28.92 -7.46
C THR A 169 2.92 29.52 -6.86
N LEU A 170 3.17 29.35 -5.55
CA LEU A 170 4.35 29.93 -4.90
C LEU A 170 5.56 28.99 -5.01
N ASP A 171 6.74 29.59 -5.17
CA ASP A 171 8.02 28.89 -5.18
C ASP A 171 8.21 28.12 -3.86
N PRO A 172 8.41 26.78 -3.89
CA PRO A 172 8.58 25.98 -2.70
C PRO A 172 9.81 26.39 -1.87
N SER A 173 10.88 26.92 -2.47
CA SER A 173 12.04 27.42 -1.73
C SER A 173 11.70 28.70 -0.95
N PHE A 174 10.86 29.56 -1.48
CA PHE A 174 10.34 30.72 -0.75
C PHE A 174 9.50 30.27 0.45
N LEU A 175 8.63 29.28 0.28
CA LEU A 175 7.83 28.73 1.37
C LEU A 175 8.72 28.06 2.42
N LEU A 176 9.71 27.30 2.01
CA LEU A 176 10.67 26.65 2.92
C LEU A 176 11.46 27.70 3.73
N ASN A 177 11.98 28.75 3.09
CA ASN A 177 12.69 29.83 3.78
C ASN A 177 11.80 30.60 4.75
N LYS A 178 10.52 30.79 4.38
CA LYS A 178 9.53 31.50 5.20
C LYS A 178 9.09 30.70 6.43
N TYR A 179 8.98 29.38 6.28
CA TYR A 179 8.37 28.51 7.29
C TYR A 179 9.34 27.51 7.95
N GLY A 180 10.53 27.30 7.38
CA GLY A 180 11.56 26.38 7.88
C GLY A 180 11.27 24.90 7.65
N LEU A 181 10.01 24.54 7.38
CA LEU A 181 9.55 23.17 7.18
C LEU A 181 8.32 23.15 6.25
N LEU A 182 8.31 22.19 5.32
CA LEU A 182 7.13 21.80 4.54
C LEU A 182 6.80 20.33 4.83
N ASN A 183 5.53 20.02 5.03
CA ASN A 183 5.03 18.68 5.36
C ASN A 183 3.99 18.25 4.34
N GLU A 184 4.03 16.97 3.92
CA GLU A 184 3.10 16.40 2.92
C GLU A 184 2.99 17.30 1.67
N TYR A 185 4.15 17.79 1.22
CA TYR A 185 4.20 18.79 0.16
C TYR A 185 4.17 18.14 -1.21
N LYS A 186 3.12 18.42 -1.98
CA LYS A 186 2.91 17.85 -3.32
C LYS A 186 3.68 18.65 -4.36
N LEU A 187 4.52 17.97 -5.13
CA LEU A 187 5.24 18.53 -6.27
C LEU A 187 4.95 17.75 -7.55
N LYS A 188 4.86 18.47 -8.67
CA LYS A 188 4.72 17.91 -10.01
C LYS A 188 5.90 18.34 -10.87
N HIS A 189 6.48 17.38 -11.60
CA HIS A 189 7.54 17.69 -12.56
C HIS A 189 7.01 18.57 -13.71
N PRO A 190 7.74 19.64 -14.11
CA PRO A 190 7.21 20.58 -15.14
C PRO A 190 7.06 19.94 -16.53
N ASN A 191 7.91 18.98 -16.90
CA ASN A 191 7.99 18.42 -18.24
C ASN A 191 7.73 16.90 -18.31
N ILE A 192 7.85 16.19 -17.20
CA ILE A 192 7.59 14.73 -17.12
C ILE A 192 6.27 14.54 -16.38
N PRO A 193 5.35 13.68 -16.84
CA PRO A 193 4.10 13.44 -16.13
C PRO A 193 4.32 12.60 -14.86
N PHE A 194 5.00 13.20 -13.90
CA PHE A 194 5.37 12.61 -12.61
C PHE A 194 5.04 13.54 -11.46
N VAL A 195 4.54 12.97 -10.35
CA VAL A 195 4.13 13.66 -9.14
C VAL A 195 4.65 12.93 -7.91
N GLY A 196 5.02 13.68 -6.89
CA GLY A 196 5.39 13.15 -5.57
C GLY A 196 4.78 13.99 -4.45
N ILE A 197 4.56 13.35 -3.31
CA ILE A 197 4.23 14.00 -2.06
C ILE A 197 5.43 13.75 -1.14
N LEU A 198 6.08 14.82 -0.74
CA LEU A 198 7.26 14.78 0.11
C LEU A 198 6.81 14.81 1.56
N ASP A 199 7.17 13.79 2.35
CA ASP A 199 6.78 13.73 3.76
C ASP A 199 7.25 14.97 4.51
N PHE A 200 8.55 15.31 4.37
CA PHE A 200 9.14 16.52 4.94
C PHE A 200 10.21 17.12 4.05
N VAL A 201 10.22 18.45 3.97
CA VAL A 201 11.35 19.23 3.49
C VAL A 201 11.66 20.27 4.55
N CYS A 202 12.89 20.30 5.06
CA CYS A 202 13.25 21.20 6.14
C CYS A 202 14.60 21.89 5.88
N LEU A 203 14.84 23.02 6.57
CA LEU A 203 16.12 23.65 6.66
C LEU A 203 16.87 23.10 7.89
N ASP A 204 18.09 22.60 7.68
CA ASP A 204 19.03 22.21 8.70
C ASP A 204 20.29 23.08 8.52
N SER A 205 20.52 24.05 9.43
CA SER A 205 21.61 24.98 9.33
C SER A 205 21.73 25.65 7.93
N GLU A 206 20.59 26.14 7.43
CA GLU A 206 20.42 26.72 6.09
C GLU A 206 20.53 25.75 4.91
N GLN A 207 20.69 24.45 5.19
CA GLN A 207 20.71 23.40 4.18
C GLN A 207 19.32 22.80 3.96
N THR A 208 18.92 22.67 2.70
CA THR A 208 17.66 21.98 2.34
C THR A 208 17.82 20.45 2.49
N VAL A 209 17.02 19.87 3.35
CA VAL A 209 16.97 18.42 3.61
C VAL A 209 15.58 17.88 3.27
N ILE A 210 15.53 16.86 2.43
CA ILE A 210 14.31 16.11 2.16
C ILE A 210 14.33 14.83 2.99
N VAL A 211 13.27 14.59 3.75
CA VAL A 211 13.18 13.46 4.68
C VAL A 211 11.94 12.62 4.38
N ASP A 212 12.12 11.31 4.36
CA ASP A 212 11.03 10.33 4.26
C ASP A 212 11.11 9.36 5.44
N PHE A 213 9.97 9.10 6.10
CA PHE A 213 9.90 8.25 7.27
C PHE A 213 9.38 6.85 6.91
N LYS A 214 10.17 5.83 7.25
CA LYS A 214 9.80 4.44 6.98
C LYS A 214 9.69 3.62 8.27
N THR A 215 8.56 2.95 8.43
CA THR A 215 8.29 2.05 9.57
C THR A 215 8.73 0.61 9.30
N GLY A 216 9.08 0.28 8.05
CA GLY A 216 9.50 -1.04 7.59
C GLY A 216 10.99 -1.30 7.70
N LYS A 217 11.44 -2.40 7.08
CA LYS A 217 12.86 -2.71 6.92
C LYS A 217 13.51 -1.75 5.94
N GLN A 218 14.82 -1.61 6.06
CA GLN A 218 15.62 -0.85 5.10
C GLN A 218 15.55 -1.51 3.72
N ASP A 219 15.32 -0.67 2.68
CA ASP A 219 15.22 -1.08 1.28
C ASP A 219 15.89 0.00 0.42
N GLU A 220 16.64 -0.43 -0.60
CA GLU A 220 17.31 0.47 -1.55
C GLU A 220 16.29 1.30 -2.36
N ASP A 221 15.11 0.74 -2.63
CA ASP A 221 14.02 1.45 -3.31
C ASP A 221 13.57 2.71 -2.58
N HIS A 222 13.73 2.78 -1.26
CA HIS A 222 13.39 3.98 -0.49
C HIS A 222 14.32 5.17 -0.82
N LEU A 223 15.63 4.92 -1.01
CA LEU A 223 16.55 5.96 -1.43
C LEU A 223 16.26 6.43 -2.85
N ARG A 224 15.93 5.50 -3.74
CA ARG A 224 15.54 5.82 -5.12
C ARG A 224 14.27 6.67 -5.17
N GLN A 225 13.27 6.38 -4.34
CA GLN A 225 12.09 7.23 -4.18
C GLN A 225 12.47 8.66 -3.80
N LEU A 226 13.39 8.82 -2.84
CA LEU A 226 13.85 10.13 -2.42
C LEU A 226 14.66 10.87 -3.49
N LEU A 227 15.42 10.16 -4.34
CA LEU A 227 16.07 10.77 -5.50
C LEU A 227 15.03 11.37 -6.46
N TYR A 228 13.92 10.68 -6.69
CA TYR A 228 12.82 11.19 -7.52
C TYR A 228 12.15 12.42 -6.87
N TYR A 229 12.02 12.44 -5.56
CA TYR A 229 11.52 13.62 -4.84
C TYR A 229 12.53 14.79 -4.88
N ALA A 230 13.83 14.50 -4.82
CA ALA A 230 14.89 15.51 -4.98
C ALA A 230 14.87 16.14 -6.39
N ILE A 231 14.57 15.35 -7.43
CA ILE A 231 14.38 15.85 -8.79
C ILE A 231 13.19 16.81 -8.85
N LEU A 232 12.06 16.42 -8.26
CA LEU A 232 10.86 17.27 -8.22
C LEU A 232 11.17 18.60 -7.53
N TRP A 233 11.83 18.55 -6.36
CA TRP A 233 12.27 19.73 -5.64
C TRP A 233 13.16 20.61 -6.50
N TRP A 234 14.22 20.03 -7.06
CA TRP A 234 15.17 20.76 -7.89
C TRP A 234 14.51 21.41 -9.12
N ARG A 235 13.62 20.71 -9.80
CA ARG A 235 12.97 21.22 -11.03
C ARG A 235 11.94 22.32 -10.75
N VAL A 236 11.33 22.33 -9.58
CA VAL A 236 10.34 23.35 -9.20
C VAL A 236 10.96 24.53 -8.48
N SER A 237 11.94 24.30 -7.56
CA SER A 237 12.60 25.35 -6.79
C SER A 237 13.86 25.95 -7.46
N GLY A 238 14.41 25.25 -8.47
CA GLY A 238 15.71 25.60 -9.06
C GLY A 238 16.93 25.21 -8.20
N GLN A 239 16.72 24.68 -6.98
CA GLN A 239 17.79 24.39 -6.01
C GLN A 239 17.96 22.89 -5.81
N VAL A 240 19.18 22.39 -5.95
CA VAL A 240 19.54 21.01 -5.58
C VAL A 240 19.44 20.89 -4.05
N PRO A 241 18.68 19.91 -3.50
CA PRO A 241 18.67 19.73 -2.05
C PRO A 241 20.06 19.28 -1.58
N ASN A 242 20.50 19.81 -0.42
CA ASN A 242 21.82 19.49 0.11
C ASN A 242 21.92 18.04 0.59
N ARG A 243 20.81 17.48 1.08
CA ARG A 243 20.75 16.13 1.65
C ARG A 243 19.38 15.53 1.49
N ILE A 244 19.32 14.23 1.26
CA ILE A 244 18.10 13.42 1.33
C ILE A 244 18.28 12.33 2.39
N GLU A 245 17.25 12.04 3.18
CA GLU A 245 17.31 11.10 4.29
C GLU A 245 16.11 10.17 4.34
N VAL A 246 16.37 8.87 4.36
CA VAL A 246 15.36 7.88 4.78
C VAL A 246 15.54 7.60 6.25
N ARG A 247 14.55 7.92 7.07
CA ARG A 247 14.59 7.72 8.52
C ARG A 247 13.79 6.50 8.91
N TYR A 248 14.51 5.47 9.36
CA TYR A 248 13.94 4.24 9.92
C TYR A 248 13.87 4.32 11.45
N LEU A 249 13.15 3.37 12.05
CA LEU A 249 13.20 3.19 13.51
C LEU A 249 14.60 2.75 13.92
N GLY A 250 15.41 3.68 14.41
CA GLY A 250 16.77 3.40 14.95
C GLY A 250 17.91 3.53 13.94
N ASN A 251 17.65 3.90 12.68
CA ASN A 251 18.69 4.15 11.68
C ASN A 251 18.30 5.27 10.72
N VAL A 252 19.28 5.98 10.17
CA VAL A 252 19.12 7.00 9.15
C VAL A 252 20.05 6.67 7.98
N ALA A 253 19.51 6.60 6.79
CA ALA A 253 20.28 6.51 5.56
C ALA A 253 20.27 7.88 4.88
N SER A 254 21.44 8.49 4.74
CA SER A 254 21.61 9.82 4.16
C SER A 254 22.37 9.75 2.84
N PHE A 255 21.97 10.59 1.88
CA PHE A 255 22.68 10.79 0.62
C PHE A 255 22.76 12.29 0.30
N PHE A 256 23.86 12.71 -0.33
CA PHE A 256 24.15 14.10 -0.71
C PHE A 256 24.14 14.19 -2.23
N PRO A 257 22.96 14.45 -2.84
CA PRO A 257 22.83 14.42 -4.28
C PRO A 257 23.60 15.58 -4.94
N THR A 258 24.35 15.25 -5.96
CA THR A 258 24.91 16.24 -6.88
C THR A 258 23.93 16.51 -8.02
N LYS A 259 24.16 17.62 -8.75
CA LYS A 259 23.36 17.91 -9.93
C LYS A 259 23.47 16.79 -10.98
N LEU A 260 24.64 16.17 -11.12
CA LEU A 260 24.85 15.06 -12.06
C LEU A 260 24.06 13.80 -11.66
N ASP A 261 23.97 13.49 -10.36
CA ASP A 261 23.16 12.39 -9.86
C ASP A 261 21.68 12.61 -10.19
N LEU A 262 21.19 13.85 -10.00
CA LEU A 262 19.81 14.20 -10.30
C LEU A 262 19.51 14.18 -11.81
N GLU A 263 20.44 14.65 -12.65
CA GLU A 263 20.30 14.59 -14.12
C GLU A 263 20.23 13.14 -14.60
N SER A 264 21.07 12.26 -14.06
CA SER A 264 21.05 10.82 -14.38
C SER A 264 19.73 10.16 -13.93
N ALA A 265 19.31 10.42 -12.71
CA ALA A 265 18.07 9.86 -12.18
C ALA A 265 16.81 10.42 -12.87
N GLU A 266 16.85 11.65 -13.37
CA GLU A 266 15.77 12.25 -14.17
C GLU A 266 15.61 11.56 -15.53
N GLU A 267 16.72 11.23 -16.18
CA GLU A 267 16.65 10.48 -17.45
C GLU A 267 16.12 9.05 -17.21
N GLU A 268 16.48 8.41 -16.09
CA GLU A 268 15.86 7.15 -15.68
C GLU A 268 14.34 7.30 -15.43
N MET A 269 13.92 8.32 -14.70
CA MET A 269 12.50 8.63 -14.45
C MET A 269 11.73 8.78 -15.76
N LYS A 270 12.27 9.54 -16.72
CA LYS A 270 11.67 9.77 -18.03
C LYS A 270 11.52 8.46 -18.81
N ASN A 271 12.54 7.61 -18.79
CA ASN A 271 12.53 6.31 -19.46
C ASN A 271 11.53 5.35 -18.81
N GLU A 272 11.41 5.35 -17.47
CA GLU A 272 10.42 4.56 -16.75
C GLU A 272 8.99 5.00 -17.05
N VAL A 273 8.72 6.31 -17.06
CA VAL A 273 7.42 6.87 -17.43
C VAL A 273 7.06 6.46 -18.88
N ALA A 274 7.99 6.62 -19.82
CA ALA A 274 7.75 6.21 -21.21
C ALA A 274 7.50 4.69 -21.34
N SER A 275 8.20 3.88 -20.56
CA SER A 275 8.01 2.43 -20.50
C SER A 275 6.67 2.05 -19.90
N ALA A 276 6.23 2.74 -18.86
CA ALA A 276 4.91 2.54 -18.24
C ALA A 276 3.77 2.85 -19.22
N PHE A 277 3.87 3.93 -19.98
CA PHE A 277 2.88 4.22 -21.04
C PHE A 277 2.81 3.12 -22.08
N ARG A 278 3.96 2.63 -22.56
CA ARG A 278 4.00 1.53 -23.55
C ARG A 278 3.41 0.25 -22.96
N ALA A 279 3.77 -0.11 -21.73
CA ALA A 279 3.29 -1.33 -21.08
C ALA A 279 1.77 -1.34 -20.86
N LEU A 280 1.16 -0.17 -20.68
CA LEU A 280 -0.29 -0.02 -20.49
C LEU A 280 -1.09 0.29 -21.77
N SER A 281 -0.42 0.31 -22.94
CA SER A 281 -1.10 0.57 -24.23
C SER A 281 -1.94 -0.62 -24.68
N GLU A 282 -1.55 -1.84 -24.34
CA GLU A 282 -2.28 -3.07 -24.65
C GLU A 282 -3.41 -3.35 -23.64
N LYS A 283 -4.44 -4.05 -24.11
CA LYS A 283 -5.61 -4.45 -23.28
C LYS A 283 -6.02 -5.89 -23.61
N PRO A 284 -5.76 -6.85 -22.74
CA PRO A 284 -5.00 -6.76 -21.49
C PRO A 284 -3.50 -6.43 -21.71
N ALA A 285 -2.90 -5.76 -20.75
CA ALA A 285 -1.45 -5.56 -20.70
C ALA A 285 -0.72 -6.88 -20.46
N GLN A 286 0.55 -6.95 -20.88
CA GLN A 286 1.34 -8.16 -20.72
C GLN A 286 1.64 -8.44 -19.24
N PRO A 287 1.45 -9.67 -18.75
CA PRO A 287 1.81 -10.05 -17.38
C PRO A 287 3.32 -10.24 -17.25
N SER A 288 3.83 -9.98 -16.04
CA SER A 288 5.20 -10.36 -15.66
C SER A 288 5.11 -11.35 -14.49
N LEU A 289 5.59 -12.58 -14.70
CA LEU A 289 5.60 -13.60 -13.67
C LEU A 289 6.79 -13.43 -12.71
N GLY A 290 6.56 -13.74 -11.42
CA GLY A 290 7.59 -13.68 -10.39
C GLY A 290 7.03 -14.04 -9.01
N SER A 291 7.88 -13.93 -7.98
CA SER A 291 7.51 -14.24 -6.60
C SER A 291 6.30 -13.43 -6.07
N HIS A 292 6.02 -12.26 -6.65
CA HIS A 292 4.88 -11.43 -6.31
C HIS A 292 3.53 -12.02 -6.74
N CYS A 293 3.51 -12.99 -7.65
CA CYS A 293 2.26 -13.57 -8.15
C CYS A 293 1.46 -14.30 -7.07
N SER A 294 2.12 -14.95 -6.12
CA SER A 294 1.45 -15.62 -4.98
C SER A 294 0.69 -14.65 -4.07
N LEU A 295 1.10 -13.37 -4.05
CA LEU A 295 0.47 -12.30 -3.30
C LEU A 295 -0.38 -11.35 -4.16
N CYS A 296 -0.51 -11.64 -5.46
CA CYS A 296 -1.26 -10.80 -6.39
C CYS A 296 -2.76 -10.87 -6.10
N ASP A 297 -3.37 -9.72 -5.84
CA ASP A 297 -4.79 -9.60 -5.48
C ASP A 297 -5.75 -9.87 -6.64
N VAL A 298 -5.23 -9.93 -7.86
CA VAL A 298 -6.03 -10.12 -9.09
C VAL A 298 -5.57 -11.34 -9.90
N ARG A 299 -4.79 -12.25 -9.28
CA ARG A 299 -4.21 -13.42 -9.97
C ARG A 299 -5.26 -14.41 -10.49
N GLN A 300 -6.50 -14.38 -9.96
CA GLN A 300 -7.60 -15.17 -10.49
C GLN A 300 -7.96 -14.83 -11.94
N PHE A 301 -7.61 -13.62 -12.42
CA PHE A 301 -7.83 -13.19 -13.80
C PHE A 301 -6.60 -13.39 -14.71
N CYS A 302 -5.48 -13.87 -14.17
CA CYS A 302 -4.22 -13.98 -14.91
C CYS A 302 -4.04 -15.38 -15.49
N ASP A 303 -4.45 -15.61 -16.74
CA ASP A 303 -4.32 -16.93 -17.38
C ASP A 303 -2.87 -17.40 -17.49
N THR A 304 -1.91 -16.47 -17.67
CA THR A 304 -0.49 -16.80 -17.65
C THR A 304 -0.06 -17.38 -16.31
N TYR A 305 -0.52 -16.81 -15.18
CA TYR A 305 -0.25 -17.38 -13.86
C TYR A 305 -0.80 -18.81 -13.74
N TRP A 306 -2.04 -19.04 -14.19
CA TRP A 306 -2.69 -20.34 -14.10
C TRP A 306 -2.10 -21.36 -15.09
N GLY A 307 -1.61 -20.92 -16.25
CA GLY A 307 -0.99 -21.78 -17.27
C GLY A 307 0.44 -22.19 -16.92
N GLU A 308 1.25 -21.26 -16.40
CA GLU A 308 2.69 -21.45 -16.21
C GLU A 308 3.09 -21.77 -14.75
N ARG A 309 2.18 -21.62 -13.78
CA ARG A 309 2.49 -22.02 -12.40
C ARG A 309 2.85 -23.50 -12.35
N GLU A 310 3.81 -23.84 -11.52
CA GLU A 310 4.18 -25.22 -11.25
C GLU A 310 2.96 -26.01 -10.75
N LYS A 311 2.52 -26.98 -11.52
CA LYS A 311 1.43 -27.87 -11.15
C LYS A 311 2.00 -28.98 -10.29
N VAL A 312 2.26 -28.66 -9.03
CA VAL A 312 2.71 -29.65 -8.05
C VAL A 312 1.51 -30.54 -7.72
N PRO A 313 1.62 -31.88 -7.96
CA PRO A 313 0.55 -32.80 -7.55
C PRO A 313 0.26 -32.66 -6.05
N LEU A 314 -1.02 -32.66 -5.68
CA LEU A 314 -1.38 -32.47 -4.27
C LEU A 314 -0.72 -33.50 -3.36
N ASP A 315 -0.55 -34.73 -3.83
CA ASP A 315 0.07 -35.81 -3.07
C ASP A 315 1.58 -35.66 -2.85
N SER A 316 2.25 -34.82 -3.67
CA SER A 316 3.69 -34.55 -3.54
C SER A 316 4.02 -33.42 -2.57
N ILE A 317 3.01 -32.75 -1.99
CA ILE A 317 3.20 -31.66 -1.06
C ILE A 317 3.40 -32.23 0.35
N ASP A 318 4.63 -32.15 0.87
CA ASP A 318 4.93 -32.53 2.24
C ASP A 318 4.37 -31.50 3.24
N GLY A 319 3.68 -32.00 4.27
CA GLY A 319 3.13 -31.17 5.32
C GLY A 319 1.88 -30.36 4.93
N THR A 320 1.58 -29.36 5.75
CA THR A 320 0.45 -28.44 5.52
C THR A 320 0.92 -27.23 4.70
N ALA A 321 0.29 -26.98 3.56
CA ALA A 321 0.67 -25.89 2.67
C ALA A 321 -0.52 -25.04 2.21
N VAL A 322 -0.26 -23.76 1.97
CA VAL A 322 -1.22 -22.85 1.31
C VAL A 322 -1.06 -23.01 -0.19
N VAL A 323 -2.17 -23.35 -0.85
CA VAL A 323 -2.20 -23.64 -2.29
C VAL A 323 -3.26 -22.82 -3.02
N ASP A 324 -2.99 -22.52 -4.28
CA ASP A 324 -3.98 -22.03 -5.23
C ASP A 324 -4.38 -23.20 -6.15
N LEU A 325 -5.64 -23.39 -6.44
CA LEU A 325 -6.16 -24.51 -7.23
C LEU A 325 -7.12 -24.05 -8.33
N GLU A 326 -6.99 -24.63 -9.50
CA GLU A 326 -8.03 -24.58 -10.53
C GLU A 326 -8.73 -25.92 -10.56
N VAL A 327 -10.05 -25.95 -10.43
CA VAL A 327 -10.82 -27.19 -10.27
C VAL A 327 -12.13 -27.15 -11.05
N VAL A 328 -12.65 -28.33 -11.38
CA VAL A 328 -14.01 -28.52 -11.91
C VAL A 328 -14.81 -29.27 -10.84
N VAL A 329 -15.95 -28.72 -10.43
CA VAL A 329 -16.84 -29.34 -9.46
C VAL A 329 -17.39 -30.66 -10.00
N SER A 330 -17.11 -31.76 -9.34
CA SER A 330 -17.55 -33.09 -9.77
C SER A 330 -18.90 -33.47 -9.16
N VAL A 331 -19.09 -33.19 -7.88
CA VAL A 331 -20.32 -33.50 -7.13
C VAL A 331 -20.87 -32.20 -6.56
N HIS A 332 -22.19 -32.12 -6.50
CA HIS A 332 -22.94 -30.97 -6.02
C HIS A 332 -22.47 -30.57 -4.60
N ALA A 333 -22.25 -29.27 -4.38
CA ALA A 333 -21.74 -28.76 -3.12
C ALA A 333 -22.81 -28.90 -2.01
N SER A 334 -22.33 -29.32 -0.85
CA SER A 334 -23.06 -29.28 0.43
C SER A 334 -22.58 -28.05 1.26
N ASP A 335 -23.19 -27.84 2.42
CA ASP A 335 -22.75 -26.83 3.39
C ASP A 335 -21.34 -27.10 3.95
N TYR A 336 -20.82 -28.32 3.76
CA TYR A 336 -19.54 -28.78 4.30
C TYR A 336 -18.41 -28.85 3.28
N GLY A 337 -18.72 -28.82 1.98
CA GLY A 337 -17.72 -28.92 0.92
C GLY A 337 -18.26 -29.52 -0.37
N PHE A 338 -17.35 -29.84 -1.28
CA PHE A 338 -17.64 -30.47 -2.56
C PHE A 338 -16.42 -31.28 -3.06
N ASP A 339 -16.70 -32.27 -3.89
CA ASP A 339 -15.66 -32.97 -4.63
C ASP A 339 -15.39 -32.28 -5.96
N ALA A 340 -14.14 -32.22 -6.35
CA ALA A 340 -13.71 -31.58 -7.57
C ALA A 340 -12.58 -32.37 -8.26
N THR A 341 -12.43 -32.13 -9.57
CA THR A 341 -11.32 -32.66 -10.35
C THR A 341 -10.37 -31.52 -10.72
N ILE A 342 -9.08 -31.72 -10.49
CA ILE A 342 -8.01 -30.79 -10.91
C ILE A 342 -7.66 -31.07 -12.37
N PRO A 343 -7.29 -30.08 -13.19
CA PRO A 343 -6.76 -30.29 -14.52
C PRO A 343 -5.57 -31.26 -14.51
N GLY A 344 -5.74 -32.41 -15.16
CA GLY A 344 -4.79 -33.55 -15.08
C GLY A 344 -5.43 -34.83 -14.52
N GLY A 345 -6.67 -34.74 -14.01
CA GLY A 345 -7.49 -35.91 -13.61
C GLY A 345 -7.38 -36.31 -12.13
N GLU A 346 -6.61 -35.58 -11.34
CA GLU A 346 -6.55 -35.79 -9.88
C GLU A 346 -7.85 -35.32 -9.20
N ASN A 347 -8.36 -36.10 -8.25
CA ASN A 347 -9.54 -35.73 -7.46
C ASN A 347 -9.12 -34.97 -6.20
N ALA A 348 -9.88 -33.97 -5.82
CA ALA A 348 -9.71 -33.18 -4.61
C ALA A 348 -11.03 -33.11 -3.82
N CYS A 349 -10.98 -33.37 -2.54
CA CYS A 349 -12.06 -33.09 -1.61
C CYS A 349 -11.87 -31.70 -1.02
N ILE A 350 -12.77 -30.78 -1.36
CA ILE A 350 -12.74 -29.38 -0.89
C ILE A 350 -13.68 -29.26 0.30
N VAL A 351 -13.16 -28.91 1.46
CA VAL A 351 -13.88 -28.81 2.72
C VAL A 351 -14.00 -27.36 3.16
N PHE A 352 -15.16 -26.96 3.61
CA PHE A 352 -15.37 -25.62 4.18
C PHE A 352 -15.09 -25.61 5.68
N GLU A 353 -14.35 -24.63 6.14
CA GLU A 353 -14.34 -24.32 7.56
C GLU A 353 -15.77 -23.89 7.98
N PRO A 354 -16.28 -24.30 9.16
CA PRO A 354 -17.63 -23.95 9.59
C PRO A 354 -17.91 -22.45 9.50
N GLY A 355 -19.00 -22.09 8.81
CA GLY A 355 -19.41 -20.71 8.58
C GLY A 355 -18.80 -20.01 7.35
N THR A 356 -17.93 -20.66 6.58
CA THR A 356 -17.31 -20.04 5.38
C THR A 356 -18.03 -20.38 4.07
N GLY A 357 -18.70 -21.54 3.99
CA GLY A 357 -19.30 -22.03 2.74
C GLY A 357 -20.37 -21.12 2.12
N CYS A 358 -21.17 -20.47 2.97
CA CYS A 358 -22.26 -19.59 2.52
C CYS A 358 -21.80 -18.30 1.80
N ILE A 359 -20.53 -17.92 1.95
CA ILE A 359 -19.99 -16.70 1.34
C ILE A 359 -19.92 -16.78 -0.17
N TYR A 360 -19.62 -17.98 -0.70
CA TYR A 360 -19.38 -18.22 -2.13
C TYR A 360 -20.65 -18.59 -2.89
N GLY A 361 -21.73 -18.95 -2.18
CA GLY A 361 -22.99 -19.48 -2.73
C GLY A 361 -22.86 -20.95 -3.17
N PRO A 362 -23.96 -21.56 -3.64
CA PRO A 362 -23.96 -22.93 -4.09
C PRO A 362 -23.12 -23.09 -5.35
N PHE A 363 -22.37 -24.20 -5.44
CA PHE A 363 -21.63 -24.60 -6.63
C PHE A 363 -22.38 -25.76 -7.34
N ALA A 364 -22.46 -25.69 -8.67
CA ALA A 364 -23.04 -26.72 -9.49
C ALA A 364 -21.99 -27.67 -10.06
N SER A 365 -22.36 -28.94 -10.28
CA SER A 365 -21.49 -29.86 -11.01
C SER A 365 -21.14 -29.32 -12.40
N GLY A 366 -19.87 -29.42 -12.78
CA GLY A 366 -19.32 -28.88 -14.01
C GLY A 366 -18.86 -27.41 -13.92
N GLU A 367 -19.08 -26.71 -12.80
CA GLU A 367 -18.53 -25.36 -12.64
C GLU A 367 -16.99 -25.37 -12.54
N HIS A 368 -16.36 -24.46 -13.28
CA HIS A 368 -14.94 -24.22 -13.19
C HIS A 368 -14.65 -23.14 -12.14
N LEU A 369 -13.72 -23.44 -11.24
CA LEU A 369 -13.39 -22.57 -10.12
C LEU A 369 -11.89 -22.36 -10.02
N ARG A 370 -11.49 -21.13 -9.67
CA ARG A 370 -10.13 -20.78 -9.21
C ARG A 370 -10.19 -20.48 -7.72
N ILE A 371 -9.55 -21.34 -6.95
CA ILE A 371 -9.49 -21.27 -5.48
C ILE A 371 -8.14 -20.67 -5.10
N LEU A 372 -8.16 -19.60 -4.33
CA LEU A 372 -6.95 -18.90 -3.87
C LEU A 372 -6.72 -19.14 -2.37
N SER A 373 -5.48 -19.42 -2.03
CA SER A 373 -5.01 -19.53 -0.64
C SER A 373 -5.78 -20.54 0.20
N ALA A 374 -6.11 -21.69 -0.38
CA ALA A 374 -6.65 -22.83 0.35
C ALA A 374 -5.56 -23.52 1.17
N LEU A 375 -5.92 -24.21 2.22
CA LEU A 375 -5.01 -24.97 3.08
C LEU A 375 -5.11 -26.45 2.76
N ARG A 376 -4.05 -27.04 2.21
CA ARG A 376 -3.96 -28.48 2.04
C ARG A 376 -3.49 -29.15 3.33
N LYS A 377 -4.18 -30.19 3.78
CA LYS A 377 -3.81 -31.03 4.91
C LYS A 377 -3.13 -32.31 4.41
N HIS A 378 -1.92 -32.57 4.86
CA HIS A 378 -1.17 -33.76 4.48
C HIS A 378 -1.84 -35.05 4.96
N GLU A 379 -2.35 -35.06 6.20
CA GLU A 379 -2.88 -36.26 6.85
C GLU A 379 -4.15 -36.83 6.17
N THR A 380 -5.03 -35.96 5.66
CA THR A 380 -6.29 -36.35 5.06
C THR A 380 -6.34 -36.19 3.55
N GLY A 381 -5.37 -35.50 2.94
CA GLY A 381 -5.40 -35.11 1.53
C GLY A 381 -6.46 -34.06 1.19
N GLU A 382 -7.23 -33.59 2.18
CA GLU A 382 -8.27 -32.58 2.00
C GLU A 382 -7.72 -31.20 1.74
N VAL A 383 -8.45 -30.41 0.98
CA VAL A 383 -8.20 -28.99 0.76
C VAL A 383 -9.24 -28.19 1.53
N GLU A 384 -8.80 -27.50 2.57
CA GLU A 384 -9.68 -26.73 3.45
C GLU A 384 -9.73 -25.26 3.04
N LEU A 385 -10.94 -24.75 2.82
CA LEU A 385 -11.18 -23.33 2.61
C LEU A 385 -11.28 -22.62 3.96
N LYS A 386 -10.30 -21.80 4.23
CA LYS A 386 -10.19 -20.97 5.42
C LYS A 386 -10.96 -19.65 5.24
N PRO A 387 -11.22 -18.87 6.31
CA PRO A 387 -11.87 -17.57 6.21
C PRO A 387 -11.17 -16.57 5.26
N TRP A 388 -9.88 -16.75 5.03
CA TRP A 388 -9.09 -15.92 4.09
C TRP A 388 -9.01 -16.50 2.68
N SER A 389 -9.49 -17.72 2.44
CA SER A 389 -9.52 -18.31 1.10
C SER A 389 -10.54 -17.60 0.23
N GLU A 390 -10.36 -17.65 -1.07
CA GLU A 390 -11.26 -17.03 -2.05
C GLU A 390 -11.56 -18.01 -3.18
N VAL A 391 -12.80 -18.03 -3.64
CA VAL A 391 -13.26 -18.93 -4.71
C VAL A 391 -13.92 -18.11 -5.80
N PHE A 392 -13.31 -18.11 -6.98
CA PHE A 392 -13.82 -17.39 -8.15
C PHE A 392 -14.32 -18.36 -9.20
N ARG A 393 -15.42 -17.98 -9.87
CA ARG A 393 -15.94 -18.68 -11.04
C ARG A 393 -15.19 -18.23 -12.29
N VAL A 394 -14.78 -19.19 -13.11
CA VAL A 394 -14.04 -18.92 -14.36
C VAL A 394 -14.97 -18.87 -15.57
#